data_0eb985acc17a70f1877e05155261d8e6
#
_entry.id   0eb985acc17a70f1877e05155261d8e6
#
_cell.length_a   1.000
_cell.length_b   1.000
_cell.length_c   1.000
_cell.angle_alpha   90.00
_cell.angle_beta   90.00
_cell.angle_gamma   90.00
#
_symmetry.space_group_name_H-M   'P 1'
#
loop_
_entity.id
_entity.type
_entity.pdbx_description
1 polymer ?
#
loop_
_entity_poly.entity_id
_entity_poly.type
_entity_poly.pdbx_seq_one_letter_code
_entity_poly.pdbx_strand_id
1 'polypeptide(L)'
;MSGVRFDSGPLPGGTLFAAPRMVIRADTASGVSPALAAIEAARAQGHWLAGYLSYELGHALMPKLAPLMPAGRDCPLILMGIFDGPRPAPALPDPAGVRIGPARPLWTRARYDAAVTAARDYIAAGDCYQVNLTFPMGADVAGDPLALTVNYCAPVAER
;
A
#
# COMPACT_ATOMS: atom_id res chain seq x y z
N MET A 1 9.79 5.53 -10.08
CA MET A 1 10.05 5.54 -8.61
C MET A 1 11.32 6.33 -8.38
N SER A 2 11.28 7.42 -7.63
CA SER A 2 12.45 8.24 -7.27
C SER A 2 13.08 7.82 -5.93
N GLY A 3 12.30 7.24 -5.04
CA GLY A 3 12.72 6.72 -3.75
C GLY A 3 11.57 6.14 -2.95
N VAL A 4 11.90 5.57 -1.80
CA VAL A 4 10.96 5.03 -0.82
C VAL A 4 11.33 5.57 0.55
N ARG A 5 10.35 6.15 1.25
CA ARG A 5 10.50 6.66 2.61
C ARG A 5 9.78 5.74 3.59
N PHE A 6 10.42 5.50 4.71
CA PHE A 6 9.83 4.90 5.90
C PHE A 6 9.97 5.89 7.06
N ASP A 7 8.90 6.18 7.75
CA ASP A 7 8.91 7.08 8.90
C ASP A 7 9.43 6.39 10.16
N SER A 8 9.45 5.04 10.16
CA SER A 8 10.03 4.22 11.23
C SER A 8 10.95 3.14 10.63
N GLY A 9 12.16 2.97 11.23
CA GLY A 9 13.17 1.98 10.83
C GLY A 9 13.69 2.13 9.41
N PRO A 10 14.73 1.43 8.97
CA PRO A 10 15.76 0.80 9.81
C PRO A 10 16.71 1.80 10.49
N LEU A 11 16.68 3.09 10.13
CA LEU A 11 17.44 4.14 10.80
C LEU A 11 16.57 4.90 11.81
N PRO A 12 17.14 5.38 12.92
CA PRO A 12 16.43 6.25 13.85
C PRO A 12 15.94 7.53 13.14
N GLY A 13 14.73 7.99 13.45
CA GLY A 13 14.17 9.23 12.88
C GLY A 13 13.67 9.11 11.44
N GLY A 14 13.57 7.88 10.92
CA GLY A 14 13.08 7.60 9.58
C GLY A 14 14.19 7.35 8.55
N THR A 15 13.83 6.65 7.49
CA THR A 15 14.74 6.17 6.46
C THR A 15 14.27 6.57 5.08
N LEU A 16 15.19 7.02 4.25
CA LEU A 16 14.98 7.23 2.82
C LEU A 16 15.87 6.29 2.01
N PHE A 17 15.27 5.50 1.14
CA PHE A 17 15.95 4.83 0.04
C PHE A 17 15.79 5.69 -1.20
N ALA A 18 16.86 6.31 -1.68
CA ALA A 18 16.83 7.26 -2.78
C ALA A 18 17.67 6.78 -3.96
N ALA A 19 17.31 7.20 -5.17
CA ALA A 19 18.02 6.89 -6.40
C ALA A 19 18.25 5.38 -6.58
N PRO A 20 17.21 4.60 -6.85
CA PRO A 20 17.37 3.17 -7.05
C PRO A 20 18.31 2.89 -8.25
N ARG A 21 19.21 1.91 -8.11
CA ARG A 21 20.04 1.40 -9.21
C ARG A 21 19.19 0.78 -10.32
N MET A 22 18.11 0.13 -9.90
CA MET A 22 17.15 -0.53 -10.78
C MET A 22 15.77 -0.54 -10.11
N VAL A 23 14.73 -0.51 -10.92
CA VAL A 23 13.35 -0.70 -10.49
C VAL A 23 12.80 -1.97 -11.13
N ILE A 24 12.39 -2.91 -10.29
CA ILE A 24 11.69 -4.13 -10.69
C ILE A 24 10.20 -3.82 -10.66
N ARG A 25 9.51 -4.06 -11.77
CA ARG A 25 8.08 -3.79 -11.92
C ARG A 25 7.37 -4.96 -12.59
N ALA A 26 6.21 -5.33 -12.07
CA ALA A 26 5.30 -6.27 -12.69
C ALA A 26 3.87 -5.72 -12.67
N ASP A 27 3.30 -5.51 -13.85
CA ASP A 27 1.93 -5.02 -14.03
C ASP A 27 0.94 -6.17 -14.28
N THR A 28 1.43 -7.31 -14.76
CA THR A 28 0.63 -8.48 -15.15
C THR A 28 1.05 -9.73 -14.38
N ALA A 29 0.18 -10.71 -14.32
CA ALA A 29 0.46 -11.99 -13.68
C ALA A 29 1.69 -12.70 -14.28
N SER A 30 1.89 -12.60 -15.61
CA SER A 30 3.05 -13.19 -16.29
C SER A 30 4.39 -12.53 -15.88
N GLY A 31 4.36 -11.27 -15.47
CA GLY A 31 5.54 -10.55 -15.00
C GLY A 31 5.93 -10.88 -13.55
N VAL A 32 5.05 -11.51 -12.77
CA VAL A 32 5.27 -11.72 -11.33
C VAL A 32 6.44 -12.65 -11.05
N SER A 33 6.50 -13.83 -11.69
CA SER A 33 7.57 -14.82 -11.44
C SER A 33 8.96 -14.28 -11.81
N PRO A 34 9.18 -13.64 -12.97
CA PRO A 34 10.45 -12.99 -13.28
C PRO A 34 10.82 -11.88 -12.29
N ALA A 35 9.85 -11.07 -11.85
CA ALA A 35 10.08 -10.00 -10.89
C ALA A 35 10.50 -10.53 -9.52
N LEU A 36 9.83 -11.57 -9.02
CA LEU A 36 10.21 -12.22 -7.75
C LEU A 36 11.61 -12.85 -7.83
N ALA A 37 11.95 -13.50 -8.95
CA ALA A 37 13.29 -14.06 -9.16
C ALA A 37 14.37 -12.96 -9.16
N ALA A 38 14.09 -11.80 -9.78
CA ALA A 38 15.00 -10.66 -9.77
C ALA A 38 15.18 -10.06 -8.36
N ILE A 39 14.09 -9.97 -7.58
CA ILE A 39 14.14 -9.55 -6.16
C ILE A 39 15.03 -10.48 -5.36
N GLU A 40 14.84 -11.80 -5.48
CA GLU A 40 15.66 -12.78 -4.76
C GLU A 40 17.13 -12.73 -5.18
N ALA A 41 17.43 -12.57 -6.45
CA ALA A 41 18.78 -12.42 -6.94
C ALA A 41 19.47 -11.17 -6.37
N ALA A 42 18.77 -10.04 -6.32
CA ALA A 42 19.29 -8.82 -5.74
C ALA A 42 19.53 -8.96 -4.23
N ARG A 43 18.60 -9.62 -3.51
CA ARG A 43 18.73 -9.92 -2.09
C ARG A 43 19.96 -10.81 -1.81
N ALA A 44 20.15 -11.85 -2.62
CA ALA A 44 21.30 -12.76 -2.51
C ALA A 44 22.65 -12.06 -2.75
N GLN A 45 22.65 -10.98 -3.54
CA GLN A 45 23.82 -10.12 -3.77
C GLN A 45 24.05 -9.09 -2.64
N GLY A 46 23.21 -9.08 -1.61
CA GLY A 46 23.34 -8.16 -0.47
C GLY A 46 22.83 -6.74 -0.74
N HIS A 47 22.05 -6.52 -1.80
CA HIS A 47 21.44 -5.24 -2.06
C HIS A 47 20.26 -4.95 -1.13
N TRP A 48 20.02 -3.67 -0.89
CA TRP A 48 18.82 -3.19 -0.20
C TRP A 48 17.65 -3.11 -1.15
N LEU A 49 16.50 -3.58 -0.69
CA LEU A 49 15.26 -3.62 -1.45
C LEU A 49 14.20 -2.82 -0.70
N ALA A 50 13.57 -1.88 -1.37
CA ALA A 50 12.46 -1.10 -0.82
C ALA A 50 11.41 -0.83 -1.90
N GLY A 51 10.15 -0.94 -1.53
CA GLY A 51 9.02 -0.77 -2.44
C GLY A 51 7.77 -1.40 -1.87
N TYR A 52 6.90 -1.93 -2.74
CA TYR A 52 5.70 -2.61 -2.31
C TYR A 52 5.33 -3.80 -3.21
N LEU A 53 4.59 -4.69 -2.61
CA LEU A 53 3.82 -5.74 -3.24
C LEU A 53 2.34 -5.39 -3.03
N SER A 54 1.56 -5.27 -4.10
CA SER A 54 0.16 -4.89 -3.97
C SER A 54 -0.68 -6.03 -3.38
N TYR A 55 -1.83 -5.71 -2.83
CA TYR A 55 -2.78 -6.72 -2.34
C TYR A 55 -3.21 -7.68 -3.47
N GLU A 56 -3.38 -7.15 -4.68
CA GLU A 56 -3.81 -7.89 -5.85
C GLU A 56 -2.75 -8.89 -6.37
N LEU A 57 -1.50 -8.80 -5.90
CA LEU A 57 -0.49 -9.82 -6.18
C LEU A 57 -0.97 -11.20 -5.74
N GLY A 58 -1.74 -11.28 -4.66
CA GLY A 58 -2.36 -12.53 -4.19
C GLY A 58 -3.21 -13.22 -5.26
N HIS A 59 -3.91 -12.45 -6.10
CA HIS A 59 -4.71 -13.00 -7.20
C HIS A 59 -3.83 -13.62 -8.30
N ALA A 60 -2.63 -13.08 -8.52
CA ALA A 60 -1.68 -13.63 -9.49
C ALA A 60 -0.96 -14.89 -8.97
N LEU A 61 -0.78 -15.00 -7.65
CA LEU A 61 -0.07 -16.11 -7.01
C LEU A 61 -0.97 -17.31 -6.72
N MET A 62 -2.28 -17.08 -6.58
CA MET A 62 -3.25 -18.13 -6.22
C MET A 62 -4.20 -18.42 -7.39
N PRO A 63 -4.11 -19.60 -8.04
CA PRO A 63 -4.95 -19.92 -9.20
C PRO A 63 -6.45 -19.78 -8.95
N LYS A 64 -6.93 -20.07 -7.74
CA LYS A 64 -8.34 -19.91 -7.35
C LYS A 64 -8.80 -18.44 -7.37
N LEU A 65 -7.90 -17.51 -7.15
CA LEU A 65 -8.19 -16.07 -7.10
C LEU A 65 -7.94 -15.36 -8.43
N ALA A 66 -7.23 -15.99 -9.36
CA ALA A 66 -6.89 -15.38 -10.66
C ALA A 66 -8.11 -14.81 -11.42
N PRO A 67 -9.29 -15.50 -11.47
CA PRO A 67 -10.49 -14.95 -12.10
C PRO A 67 -11.07 -13.70 -11.40
N LEU A 68 -10.69 -13.45 -10.16
CA LEU A 68 -11.15 -12.32 -9.37
C LEU A 68 -10.20 -11.11 -9.46
N MET A 69 -9.15 -11.19 -10.28
CA MET A 69 -8.22 -10.08 -10.48
C MET A 69 -8.98 -8.84 -10.97
N PRO A 70 -8.93 -7.70 -10.23
CA PRO A 70 -9.61 -6.50 -10.66
C PRO A 70 -9.08 -5.98 -12.00
N ALA A 71 -9.96 -5.59 -12.90
CA ALA A 71 -9.62 -4.83 -14.09
C ALA A 71 -9.36 -3.35 -13.74
N GLY A 72 -8.53 -2.66 -14.54
CA GLY A 72 -8.32 -1.22 -14.39
C GLY A 72 -7.57 -0.83 -13.12
N ARG A 73 -6.60 -1.62 -12.70
CA ARG A 73 -5.73 -1.31 -11.56
C ARG A 73 -4.82 -0.14 -11.88
N ASP A 74 -4.73 0.80 -10.96
CA ASP A 74 -3.86 1.98 -11.07
C ASP A 74 -2.42 1.69 -10.59
N CYS A 75 -2.23 0.59 -9.83
CA CYS A 75 -0.95 0.23 -9.25
C CYS A 75 -0.41 -1.09 -9.84
N PRO A 76 0.92 -1.21 -10.05
CA PRO A 76 1.55 -2.48 -10.40
C PRO A 76 1.38 -3.52 -9.28
N LEU A 77 1.46 -4.81 -9.66
CA LEU A 77 1.47 -5.92 -8.70
C LEU A 77 2.74 -5.91 -7.84
N ILE A 78 3.87 -5.55 -8.47
CA ILE A 78 5.17 -5.43 -7.83
C ILE A 78 5.80 -4.12 -8.28
N LEU A 79 6.28 -3.33 -7.33
CA LEU A 79 7.15 -2.18 -7.59
C LEU A 79 8.24 -2.15 -6.51
N MET A 80 9.45 -2.59 -6.87
CA MET A 80 10.57 -2.74 -5.95
C MET A 80 11.80 -2.04 -6.50
N GLY A 81 12.39 -1.14 -5.73
CA GLY A 81 13.67 -0.53 -6.03
C GLY A 81 14.83 -1.33 -5.42
N ILE A 82 15.95 -1.41 -6.14
CA ILE A 82 17.23 -1.93 -5.66
C ILE A 82 18.10 -0.74 -5.32
N PHE A 83 18.62 -0.68 -4.09
CA PHE A 83 19.37 0.46 -3.56
C PHE A 83 20.72 0.05 -2.99
N ASP A 84 21.65 1.01 -2.89
CA ASP A 84 22.94 0.83 -2.26
C ASP A 84 22.84 0.76 -0.74
N GLY A 85 21.87 1.45 -0.15
CA GLY A 85 21.65 1.46 1.29
C GLY A 85 20.65 2.50 1.76
N PRO A 86 20.32 2.45 3.05
CA PRO A 86 19.46 3.43 3.70
C PRO A 86 20.21 4.75 3.94
N ARG A 87 19.47 5.85 3.92
CA ARG A 87 19.92 7.20 4.32
C ARG A 87 18.95 7.75 5.34
N PRO A 88 19.37 8.65 6.24
CA PRO A 88 18.43 9.38 7.09
C PRO A 88 17.37 10.09 6.24
N ALA A 89 16.11 9.94 6.64
CA ALA A 89 15.03 10.66 5.97
C ALA A 89 15.11 12.16 6.29
N PRO A 90 14.92 13.07 5.30
CA PRO A 90 14.79 14.48 5.60
C PRO A 90 13.58 14.75 6.47
N ALA A 91 13.55 15.87 7.17
CA ALA A 91 12.37 16.31 7.90
C ALA A 91 11.14 16.34 6.97
N LEU A 92 9.99 16.01 7.52
CA LEU A 92 8.72 16.14 6.80
C LEU A 92 8.39 17.63 6.61
N PRO A 93 7.70 18.02 5.52
CA PRO A 93 7.24 19.38 5.32
C PRO A 93 6.28 19.84 6.42
N ASP A 94 6.19 21.15 6.64
CA ASP A 94 5.22 21.74 7.57
C ASP A 94 3.78 21.40 7.14
N PRO A 95 2.98 20.77 8.01
CA PRO A 95 1.59 20.42 7.70
C PRO A 95 0.63 21.62 7.70
N ALA A 96 1.04 22.81 8.13
CA ALA A 96 0.17 23.98 8.25
C ALA A 96 -0.52 24.39 6.93
N GLY A 97 0.11 24.07 5.78
CA GLY A 97 -0.45 24.33 4.44
C GLY A 97 -1.39 23.26 3.91
N VAL A 98 -1.58 22.15 4.64
CA VAL A 98 -2.40 21.03 4.18
C VAL A 98 -3.83 21.15 4.69
N ARG A 99 -4.79 20.96 3.80
CA ARG A 99 -6.22 20.93 4.12
C ARG A 99 -6.84 19.64 3.58
N ILE A 100 -7.64 19.00 4.43
CA ILE A 100 -8.45 17.84 4.04
C ILE A 100 -9.91 18.26 4.18
N GLY A 101 -10.66 18.11 3.10
CA GLY A 101 -12.11 18.30 3.09
C GLY A 101 -12.83 17.20 3.86
N PRO A 102 -14.15 17.33 4.04
CA PRO A 102 -14.95 16.31 4.72
C PRO A 102 -14.88 14.97 3.96
N ALA A 103 -14.72 13.90 4.72
CA ALA A 103 -14.73 12.54 4.16
C ALA A 103 -16.17 12.17 3.71
N ARG A 104 -16.28 11.63 2.50
CA ARG A 104 -17.55 11.20 1.89
C ARG A 104 -17.52 9.71 1.58
N PRO A 105 -18.51 8.91 1.98
CA PRO A 105 -18.62 7.52 1.55
C PRO A 105 -18.73 7.43 0.03
N LEU A 106 -17.98 6.55 -0.61
CA LEU A 106 -18.12 6.25 -2.04
C LEU A 106 -19.18 5.17 -2.31
N TRP A 107 -19.65 4.51 -1.26
CA TRP A 107 -20.80 3.62 -1.34
C TRP A 107 -22.09 4.35 -0.98
N THR A 108 -23.17 3.98 -1.66
CA THR A 108 -24.52 4.38 -1.24
C THR A 108 -24.91 3.65 0.04
N ARG A 109 -25.84 4.23 0.81
CA ARG A 109 -26.39 3.59 2.00
C ARG A 109 -26.97 2.21 1.68
N ALA A 110 -27.73 2.08 0.58
CA ALA A 110 -28.30 0.80 0.16
C ALA A 110 -27.26 -0.28 -0.12
N ARG A 111 -26.13 0.09 -0.77
CA ARG A 111 -25.00 -0.84 -0.98
C ARG A 111 -24.38 -1.29 0.34
N TYR A 112 -24.21 -0.39 1.29
CA TYR A 112 -23.70 -0.72 2.60
C TYR A 112 -24.61 -1.67 3.34
N ASP A 113 -25.93 -1.38 3.40
CA ASP A 113 -26.92 -2.20 4.09
C ASP A 113 -27.00 -3.63 3.49
N ALA A 114 -26.95 -3.75 2.16
CA ALA A 114 -26.91 -5.04 1.48
C ALA A 114 -25.65 -5.84 1.85
N ALA A 115 -24.48 -5.19 1.92
CA ALA A 115 -23.24 -5.85 2.30
C ALA A 115 -23.24 -6.29 3.78
N VAL A 116 -23.82 -5.49 4.69
CA VAL A 116 -24.00 -5.87 6.10
C VAL A 116 -24.91 -7.10 6.22
N THR A 117 -26.03 -7.13 5.47
CA THR A 117 -26.94 -8.27 5.46
C THR A 117 -26.21 -9.53 4.99
N ALA A 118 -25.52 -9.48 3.85
CA ALA A 118 -24.76 -10.61 3.33
C ALA A 118 -23.69 -11.12 4.33
N ALA A 119 -22.97 -10.21 4.98
CA ALA A 119 -21.98 -10.57 6.00
C ALA A 119 -22.63 -11.32 7.18
N ARG A 120 -23.79 -10.86 7.64
CA ARG A 120 -24.54 -11.52 8.72
C ARG A 120 -25.05 -12.89 8.31
N ASP A 121 -25.49 -13.04 7.07
CA ASP A 121 -25.96 -14.33 6.53
C ASP A 121 -24.81 -15.34 6.45
N TYR A 122 -23.60 -14.94 6.01
CA TYR A 122 -22.41 -15.79 6.03
C TYR A 122 -22.01 -16.23 7.44
N ILE A 123 -22.10 -15.32 8.42
CA ILE A 123 -21.82 -15.65 9.82
C ILE A 123 -22.87 -16.65 10.34
N ALA A 124 -24.14 -16.42 10.03
CA ALA A 124 -25.23 -17.33 10.46
C ALA A 124 -25.13 -18.70 9.81
N ALA A 125 -24.66 -18.79 8.56
CA ALA A 125 -24.41 -20.04 7.85
C ALA A 125 -23.17 -20.79 8.35
N GLY A 126 -22.31 -20.15 9.14
CA GLY A 126 -21.04 -20.72 9.60
C GLY A 126 -19.91 -20.68 8.59
N ASP A 127 -20.07 -19.93 7.48
CA ASP A 127 -19.03 -19.74 6.46
C ASP A 127 -17.85 -18.91 6.98
N CYS A 128 -18.12 -18.01 7.92
CA CYS A 128 -17.10 -17.23 8.64
C CYS A 128 -17.62 -16.85 10.03
N TYR A 129 -16.72 -16.56 10.97
CA TYR A 129 -17.10 -16.15 12.32
C TYR A 129 -17.02 -14.63 12.52
N GLN A 130 -16.32 -13.91 11.64
CA GLN A 130 -16.16 -12.47 11.70
C GLN A 130 -15.96 -11.89 10.31
N VAL A 131 -16.49 -10.72 10.07
CA VAL A 131 -16.26 -9.92 8.85
C VAL A 131 -15.93 -8.50 9.24
N ASN A 132 -14.79 -7.99 8.75
CA ASN A 132 -14.47 -6.56 8.77
C ASN A 132 -14.98 -5.91 7.48
N LEU A 133 -16.17 -5.33 7.54
CA LEU A 133 -16.75 -4.67 6.38
C LEU A 133 -16.09 -3.30 6.18
N THR A 134 -15.33 -3.18 5.08
CA THR A 134 -14.68 -1.94 4.69
C THR A 134 -15.26 -1.38 3.40
N PHE A 135 -15.25 -0.07 3.26
CA PHE A 135 -15.64 0.61 2.04
C PHE A 135 -14.82 1.89 1.85
N PRO A 136 -14.60 2.32 0.59
CA PRO A 136 -13.78 3.49 0.32
C PRO A 136 -14.49 4.78 0.70
N MET A 137 -13.70 5.71 1.25
CA MET A 137 -14.07 7.10 1.51
C MET A 137 -13.28 8.01 0.57
N GLY A 138 -13.88 9.08 0.11
CA GLY A 138 -13.22 10.12 -0.66
C GLY A 138 -13.12 11.41 0.14
N ALA A 139 -12.02 12.13 -0.01
CA ALA A 139 -11.86 13.48 0.52
C ALA A 139 -11.02 14.31 -0.46
N ASP A 140 -11.34 15.60 -0.57
CA ASP A 140 -10.52 16.52 -1.34
C ASP A 140 -9.32 16.93 -0.49
N VAL A 141 -8.13 16.92 -1.09
CA VAL A 141 -6.89 17.28 -0.41
C VAL A 141 -6.23 18.43 -1.17
N ALA A 142 -5.80 19.46 -0.44
CA ALA A 142 -5.00 20.56 -0.96
C ALA A 142 -3.71 20.69 -0.16
N GLY A 143 -2.61 21.01 -0.85
CA GLY A 143 -1.28 21.12 -0.25
C GLY A 143 -0.35 19.94 -0.62
N ASP A 144 0.79 19.85 0.04
CA ASP A 144 1.78 18.80 -0.20
C ASP A 144 1.31 17.46 0.42
N PRO A 145 1.11 16.41 -0.39
CA PRO A 145 0.70 15.10 0.14
C PRO A 145 1.69 14.51 1.16
N LEU A 146 2.99 14.83 1.04
CA LEU A 146 3.99 14.36 2.01
C LEU A 146 3.79 14.99 3.39
N ALA A 147 3.34 16.24 3.44
CA ALA A 147 3.03 16.92 4.70
C ALA A 147 1.81 16.31 5.43
N LEU A 148 0.93 15.59 4.72
CA LEU A 148 -0.17 14.84 5.35
C LEU A 148 0.33 13.76 6.30
N THR A 149 1.46 13.12 6.01
CA THR A 149 1.98 12.02 6.83
C THR A 149 2.29 12.47 8.26
N VAL A 150 2.65 13.74 8.47
CA VAL A 150 2.92 14.33 9.79
C VAL A 150 1.71 14.20 10.72
N ASN A 151 0.51 14.45 10.20
CA ASN A 151 -0.71 14.46 11.01
C ASN A 151 -1.36 13.09 11.21
N TYR A 152 -1.10 12.14 10.30
CA TYR A 152 -1.80 10.85 10.26
C TYR A 152 -0.92 9.65 10.59
N CYS A 153 0.40 9.77 10.36
CA CYS A 153 1.35 8.70 10.60
C CYS A 153 2.29 8.97 11.78
N ALA A 154 2.18 10.12 12.46
CA ALA A 154 2.91 10.35 13.70
C ALA A 154 2.51 9.26 14.72
N PRO A 155 3.47 8.61 15.39
CA PRO A 155 3.16 7.57 16.35
C PRO A 155 2.22 8.14 17.43
N VAL A 156 1.16 7.37 17.73
CA VAL A 156 0.17 7.65 18.81
C VAL A 156 0.85 7.64 20.20
N ALA A 157 2.16 7.62 20.25
CA ALA A 157 2.96 7.36 21.45
C ALA A 157 3.06 8.53 22.45
N GLU A 158 2.48 9.69 22.17
CA GLU A 158 2.57 10.84 23.10
C GLU A 158 1.27 11.68 23.12
N ARG A 159 0.18 11.08 23.59
CA ARG A 159 -0.98 11.86 24.05
C ARG A 159 -1.44 11.35 25.42
#